data_0457d7755ce3e9fdaf44c1ff644047de
#
_entry.id   0457d7755ce3e9fdaf44c1ff644047de
#
_cell.length_a   1.000
_cell.length_b   1.000
_cell.length_c   1.000
_cell.angle_alpha   90.00
_cell.angle_beta   90.00
_cell.angle_gamma   90.00
#
_symmetry.space_group_name_H-M   'P 1'
#
loop_
_entity.id
_entity.type
_entity.pdbx_description
1 polymer ?
#
loop_
_entity_poly.entity_id
_entity_poly.type
_entity_poly.pdbx_seq_one_letter_code
_entity_poly.pdbx_strand_id
1 'polypeptide(L)'
;MKKIYDGIITALLVIMIMLIAVMFVPKIFKISPYVVVSESMEPTYSKGDLIYVKNDTSDIKNGDVITFYTGKDTIVTHRVTEINVSDHTYTTKGDANQTDDPRPVSMGNVIGRPVFSVPKLGLLADALSGRRGKIMYAGIIIILLLLLFLGDMVFQKDKRLDGTEK
;
A
#
# COMPACT_ATOMS: atom_id res chain seq x y z
N MET A 1 -35.45 9.46 -6.13
CA MET A 1 -34.47 9.93 -5.14
C MET A 1 -33.74 8.75 -4.49
N LYS A 2 -34.43 7.69 -4.00
CA LYS A 2 -33.78 6.49 -3.39
C LYS A 2 -32.69 5.88 -4.25
N LYS A 3 -32.93 5.59 -5.55
CA LYS A 3 -31.94 4.97 -6.44
C LYS A 3 -30.63 5.76 -6.55
N ILE A 4 -30.71 7.10 -6.53
CA ILE A 4 -29.52 7.98 -6.59
C ILE A 4 -28.77 7.91 -5.25
N TYR A 5 -29.49 7.97 -4.13
CA TYR A 5 -28.91 7.86 -2.80
C TYR A 5 -28.19 6.52 -2.62
N ASP A 6 -28.86 5.40 -2.89
CA ASP A 6 -28.29 4.05 -2.79
C ASP A 6 -27.08 3.90 -3.73
N GLY A 7 -27.16 4.46 -4.95
CA GLY A 7 -26.06 4.44 -5.91
C GLY A 7 -24.81 5.16 -5.40
N ILE A 8 -24.96 6.34 -4.79
CA ILE A 8 -23.83 7.11 -4.24
C ILE A 8 -23.18 6.35 -3.08
N ILE A 9 -23.96 5.86 -2.12
CA ILE A 9 -23.44 5.13 -0.96
C ILE A 9 -22.75 3.85 -1.40
N THR A 10 -23.34 3.10 -2.32
CA THR A 10 -22.74 1.88 -2.87
C THR A 10 -21.43 2.19 -3.60
N ALA A 11 -21.36 3.24 -4.39
CA ALA A 11 -20.14 3.66 -5.06
C ALA A 11 -19.01 4.00 -4.06
N LEU A 12 -19.34 4.72 -2.98
CA LEU A 12 -18.38 5.02 -1.92
C LEU A 12 -17.87 3.75 -1.21
N LEU A 13 -18.76 2.79 -0.92
CA LEU A 13 -18.37 1.50 -0.35
C LEU A 13 -17.45 0.72 -1.29
N VAL A 14 -17.76 0.65 -2.58
CA VAL A 14 -16.93 -0.03 -3.59
C VAL A 14 -15.56 0.61 -3.67
N ILE A 15 -15.47 1.94 -3.74
CA ILE A 15 -14.19 2.68 -3.75
C ILE A 15 -13.37 2.33 -2.51
N MET A 16 -14.00 2.31 -1.34
CA MET A 16 -13.32 2.03 -0.08
C MET A 16 -12.83 0.58 -0.01
N ILE A 17 -13.63 -0.38 -0.48
CA ILE A 17 -13.23 -1.80 -0.59
C ILE A 17 -12.04 -1.94 -1.56
N MET A 18 -12.07 -1.24 -2.70
CA MET A 18 -10.97 -1.26 -3.66
C MET A 18 -9.67 -0.70 -3.06
N LEU A 19 -9.73 0.39 -2.31
CA LEU A 19 -8.55 0.95 -1.63
C LEU A 19 -7.95 -0.04 -0.62
N ILE A 20 -8.80 -0.74 0.13
CA ILE A 20 -8.35 -1.79 1.07
C ILE A 20 -7.74 -2.96 0.29
N ALA A 21 -8.36 -3.39 -0.80
CA ALA A 21 -7.89 -4.50 -1.62
C ALA A 21 -6.49 -4.24 -2.19
N VAL A 22 -6.20 -3.03 -2.66
CA VAL A 22 -4.87 -2.62 -3.15
C VAL A 22 -3.78 -2.83 -2.09
N MET A 23 -4.09 -2.68 -0.80
CA MET A 23 -3.13 -2.88 0.28
C MET A 23 -2.98 -4.35 0.73
N PHE A 24 -4.06 -5.13 0.66
CA PHE A 24 -4.09 -6.47 1.27
C PHE A 24 -3.99 -7.62 0.26
N VAL A 25 -4.59 -7.48 -0.93
CA VAL A 25 -4.57 -8.54 -1.95
C VAL A 25 -3.15 -8.93 -2.38
N PRO A 26 -2.19 -8.00 -2.56
CA PRO A 26 -0.83 -8.38 -2.95
C PRO A 26 -0.12 -9.29 -1.94
N LYS A 27 -0.47 -9.22 -0.65
CA LYS A 27 0.11 -10.08 0.40
C LYS A 27 -0.15 -11.56 0.17
N ILE A 28 -1.29 -11.91 -0.46
CA ILE A 28 -1.63 -13.29 -0.85
C ILE A 28 -0.59 -13.85 -1.82
N PHE A 29 -0.01 -12.99 -2.66
CA PHE A 29 1.03 -13.34 -3.65
C PHE A 29 2.45 -13.13 -3.12
N LYS A 30 2.64 -13.05 -1.79
CA LYS A 30 3.93 -12.74 -1.14
C LYS A 30 4.52 -11.40 -1.60
N ILE A 31 3.66 -10.43 -1.91
CA ILE A 31 4.04 -9.06 -2.26
C ILE A 31 3.63 -8.16 -1.09
N SER A 32 4.59 -7.43 -0.56
CA SER A 32 4.38 -6.52 0.58
C SER A 32 4.51 -5.07 0.15
N PRO A 33 3.55 -4.20 0.54
CA PRO A 33 3.65 -2.77 0.28
C PRO A 33 4.59 -2.09 1.27
N TYR A 34 5.42 -1.16 0.77
CA TYR A 34 6.28 -0.27 1.56
C TYR A 34 6.15 1.16 1.07
N VAL A 35 6.19 2.10 2.00
CA VAL A 35 6.15 3.54 1.68
C VAL A 35 7.56 4.07 1.53
N VAL A 36 7.83 4.78 0.44
CA VAL A 36 9.08 5.47 0.21
C VAL A 36 9.12 6.74 1.06
N VAL A 37 10.04 6.80 2.02
CA VAL A 37 10.12 7.91 3.00
C VAL A 37 11.25 8.89 2.73
N SER A 38 12.20 8.55 1.85
CA SER A 38 13.36 9.37 1.49
C SER A 38 13.45 9.61 -0.02
N GLU A 39 14.35 10.49 -0.42
CA GLU A 39 14.60 10.86 -1.81
C GLU A 39 15.79 10.12 -2.42
N SER A 40 16.40 9.17 -1.69
CA SER A 40 17.61 8.46 -2.13
C SER A 40 17.45 7.65 -3.41
N MET A 41 16.20 7.30 -3.77
CA MET A 41 15.90 6.53 -4.98
C MET A 41 15.32 7.37 -6.12
N GLU A 42 15.37 8.71 -6.01
CA GLU A 42 15.01 9.57 -7.13
C GLU A 42 15.97 9.33 -8.35
N PRO A 43 15.46 9.37 -9.58
CA PRO A 43 14.07 9.57 -9.98
C PRO A 43 13.26 8.25 -10.05
N THR A 44 13.83 7.11 -9.72
CA THR A 44 13.18 5.79 -9.86
C THR A 44 11.96 5.65 -8.95
N TYR A 45 12.08 6.06 -7.70
CA TYR A 45 10.99 6.11 -6.73
C TYR A 45 11.05 7.44 -5.97
N SER A 46 9.91 8.12 -5.90
CA SER A 46 9.78 9.40 -5.22
C SER A 46 9.24 9.24 -3.80
N LYS A 47 9.64 10.17 -2.94
CA LYS A 47 9.08 10.24 -1.59
C LYS A 47 7.56 10.32 -1.59
N GLY A 48 6.92 9.45 -0.82
CA GLY A 48 5.46 9.31 -0.77
C GLY A 48 4.90 8.24 -1.72
N ASP A 49 5.73 7.61 -2.55
CA ASP A 49 5.30 6.47 -3.37
C ASP A 49 5.03 5.24 -2.51
N LEU A 50 4.13 4.39 -2.97
CA LEU A 50 3.91 3.05 -2.44
C LEU A 50 4.56 2.04 -3.39
N ILE A 51 5.62 1.38 -2.94
CA ILE A 51 6.27 0.31 -3.69
C ILE A 51 5.78 -1.05 -3.21
N TYR A 52 5.62 -1.97 -4.15
CA TYR A 52 5.21 -3.34 -3.90
C TYR A 52 6.39 -4.28 -4.12
N VAL A 53 6.88 -4.86 -3.02
CA VAL A 53 8.06 -5.71 -2.99
C VAL A 53 7.64 -7.17 -2.96
N LYS A 54 8.06 -7.92 -3.99
CA LYS A 54 7.90 -9.37 -4.04
C LYS A 54 9.00 -10.02 -3.22
N ASN A 55 8.64 -10.92 -2.28
CA ASN A 55 9.58 -11.71 -1.48
C ASN A 55 10.25 -12.78 -2.36
N ASP A 56 11.09 -12.32 -3.26
CA ASP A 56 11.85 -13.15 -4.18
C ASP A 56 13.29 -12.64 -4.18
N THR A 57 14.17 -13.41 -3.56
CA THR A 57 15.60 -13.11 -3.43
C THR A 57 16.46 -13.96 -4.37
N SER A 58 15.82 -14.73 -5.25
CA SER A 58 16.52 -15.53 -6.24
C SER A 58 17.07 -14.67 -7.36
N ASP A 59 18.25 -15.04 -7.87
CA ASP A 59 18.85 -14.47 -9.08
C ASP A 59 18.93 -12.94 -9.10
N ILE A 60 19.33 -12.33 -7.96
CA ILE A 60 19.60 -10.90 -7.88
C ILE A 60 20.87 -10.59 -8.66
N LYS A 61 20.78 -9.57 -9.54
CA LYS A 61 21.85 -9.15 -10.44
C LYS A 61 22.33 -7.73 -10.11
N ASN A 62 23.54 -7.42 -10.59
CA ASN A 62 24.00 -6.06 -10.57
C ASN A 62 23.05 -5.16 -11.38
N GLY A 63 22.66 -4.03 -10.80
CA GLY A 63 21.66 -3.12 -11.34
C GLY A 63 20.24 -3.35 -10.82
N ASP A 64 19.94 -4.49 -10.17
CA ASP A 64 18.62 -4.73 -9.58
C ASP A 64 18.38 -3.81 -8.37
N VAL A 65 17.14 -3.36 -8.22
CA VAL A 65 16.74 -2.67 -6.99
C VAL A 65 16.26 -3.71 -5.98
N ILE A 66 16.79 -3.65 -4.77
CA ILE A 66 16.45 -4.55 -3.68
C ILE A 66 15.94 -3.77 -2.46
N THR A 67 15.03 -4.37 -1.73
CA THR A 67 14.56 -3.91 -0.43
C THR A 67 15.12 -4.83 0.64
N PHE A 68 15.72 -4.28 1.68
CA PHE A 68 16.45 -5.04 2.68
C PHE A 68 16.41 -4.40 4.08
N TYR A 69 16.71 -5.20 5.08
CA TYR A 69 16.88 -4.72 6.45
C TYR A 69 18.29 -4.16 6.67
N THR A 70 18.36 -2.93 7.23
CA THR A 70 19.58 -2.38 7.79
C THR A 70 19.38 -2.15 9.29
N GLY A 71 20.25 -2.75 10.12
CA GLY A 71 20.02 -2.78 11.57
C GLY A 71 18.84 -3.67 11.98
N LYS A 72 18.16 -3.33 13.10
CA LYS A 72 17.10 -4.17 13.66
C LYS A 72 15.72 -3.96 12.98
N ASP A 73 15.37 -2.73 12.65
CA ASP A 73 14.01 -2.38 12.25
C ASP A 73 13.92 -1.40 11.05
N THR A 74 15.06 -1.03 10.47
CA THR A 74 15.09 -0.08 9.35
C THR A 74 15.07 -0.83 8.03
N ILE A 75 14.13 -0.48 7.16
CA ILE A 75 14.02 -1.04 5.80
C ILE A 75 14.48 0.02 4.81
N VAL A 76 15.36 -0.39 3.90
CA VAL A 76 15.94 0.46 2.85
C VAL A 76 15.70 -0.20 1.50
N THR A 77 15.51 0.61 0.48
CA THR A 77 15.41 0.17 -0.91
C THR A 77 16.47 0.92 -1.70
N HIS A 78 17.46 0.19 -2.22
CA HIS A 78 18.58 0.73 -3.02
C HIS A 78 18.92 -0.20 -4.16
N ARG A 79 19.76 0.27 -5.08
CA ARG A 79 20.23 -0.50 -6.24
C ARG A 79 21.53 -1.22 -5.93
N VAL A 80 21.63 -2.47 -6.37
CA VAL A 80 22.84 -3.27 -6.27
C VAL A 80 23.87 -2.74 -7.27
N THR A 81 25.04 -2.34 -6.77
CA THR A 81 26.20 -1.89 -7.56
C THR A 81 27.26 -2.98 -7.68
N GLU A 82 27.35 -3.89 -6.69
CA GLU A 82 28.30 -5.00 -6.73
C GLU A 82 27.75 -6.20 -5.96
N ILE A 83 28.11 -7.40 -6.41
CA ILE A 83 27.77 -8.68 -5.75
C ILE A 83 29.06 -9.34 -5.30
N ASN A 84 29.22 -9.48 -3.98
CA ASN A 84 30.34 -10.21 -3.41
C ASN A 84 29.88 -11.61 -2.98
N VAL A 85 30.12 -12.58 -3.84
CA VAL A 85 29.71 -13.98 -3.63
C VAL A 85 30.48 -14.62 -2.48
N SER A 86 31.76 -14.30 -2.30
CA SER A 86 32.62 -14.88 -1.24
C SER A 86 32.12 -14.46 0.14
N ASP A 87 31.72 -13.23 0.30
CA ASP A 87 31.26 -12.68 1.59
C ASP A 87 29.74 -12.76 1.77
N HIS A 88 29.02 -13.27 0.77
CA HIS A 88 27.56 -13.34 0.75
C HIS A 88 26.92 -11.97 1.00
N THR A 89 27.40 -10.93 0.30
CA THR A 89 26.91 -9.55 0.46
C THR A 89 26.66 -8.86 -0.88
N TYR A 90 25.86 -7.80 -0.81
CA TYR A 90 25.64 -6.82 -1.88
C TYR A 90 26.19 -5.47 -1.45
N THR A 91 26.89 -4.77 -2.33
CA THR A 91 27.10 -3.33 -2.24
C THR A 91 25.92 -2.65 -2.90
N THR A 92 25.35 -1.66 -2.25
CA THR A 92 24.14 -0.97 -2.71
C THR A 92 24.35 0.53 -2.76
N LYS A 93 23.52 1.22 -3.57
CA LYS A 93 23.53 2.67 -3.69
C LYS A 93 22.12 3.18 -4.01
N GLY A 94 21.70 4.27 -3.36
CA GLY A 94 20.53 5.01 -3.78
C GLY A 94 20.76 5.69 -5.12
N ASP A 95 19.76 5.70 -5.99
CA ASP A 95 19.89 6.25 -7.35
C ASP A 95 20.24 7.75 -7.36
N ALA A 96 19.80 8.51 -6.35
CA ALA A 96 20.16 9.91 -6.16
C ALA A 96 21.48 10.12 -5.41
N ASN A 97 22.09 9.08 -4.85
CA ASN A 97 23.31 9.19 -4.06
C ASN A 97 24.55 9.24 -4.96
N GLN A 98 25.60 9.95 -4.55
CA GLN A 98 26.85 10.01 -5.29
C GLN A 98 27.76 8.82 -5.02
N THR A 99 27.67 8.24 -3.82
CA THR A 99 28.54 7.15 -3.34
C THR A 99 27.72 5.93 -2.94
N ASP A 100 28.37 4.78 -2.95
CA ASP A 100 27.80 3.54 -2.42
C ASP A 100 27.51 3.65 -0.92
N ASP A 101 26.63 2.79 -0.45
CA ASP A 101 26.30 2.70 0.97
C ASP A 101 27.54 2.25 1.76
N PRO A 102 27.80 2.81 2.94
CA PRO A 102 29.04 2.57 3.68
C PRO A 102 29.15 1.15 4.25
N ARG A 103 28.06 0.40 4.26
CA ARG A 103 28.02 -0.99 4.77
C ARG A 103 27.41 -1.92 3.74
N PRO A 104 28.07 -3.03 3.40
CA PRO A 104 27.49 -4.04 2.54
C PRO A 104 26.28 -4.69 3.19
N VAL A 105 25.35 -5.12 2.38
CA VAL A 105 24.10 -5.79 2.78
C VAL A 105 24.29 -7.29 2.72
N SER A 106 24.11 -7.99 3.83
CA SER A 106 24.08 -9.46 3.80
C SER A 106 22.93 -9.97 2.93
N MET A 107 23.18 -10.99 2.11
CA MET A 107 22.15 -11.62 1.27
C MET A 107 20.94 -12.11 2.09
N GLY A 108 21.16 -12.55 3.34
CA GLY A 108 20.09 -12.95 4.26
C GLY A 108 19.22 -11.82 4.77
N ASN A 109 19.63 -10.57 4.62
CA ASN A 109 18.84 -9.41 5.04
C ASN A 109 17.93 -8.87 3.92
N VAL A 110 18.02 -9.43 2.71
CA VAL A 110 17.18 -9.00 1.59
C VAL A 110 15.75 -9.50 1.77
N ILE A 111 14.80 -8.58 1.69
CA ILE A 111 13.36 -8.87 1.74
C ILE A 111 12.88 -9.31 0.36
N GLY A 112 13.34 -8.64 -0.70
CA GLY A 112 12.94 -8.93 -2.06
C GLY A 112 13.16 -7.75 -3.01
N ARG A 113 12.47 -7.82 -4.17
CA ARG A 113 12.59 -6.81 -5.24
C ARG A 113 11.29 -6.06 -5.44
N PRO A 114 11.30 -4.72 -5.59
CA PRO A 114 10.13 -3.96 -6.03
C PRO A 114 9.70 -4.41 -7.44
N VAL A 115 8.40 -4.72 -7.60
CA VAL A 115 7.83 -5.16 -8.88
C VAL A 115 6.99 -4.09 -9.55
N PHE A 116 6.38 -3.19 -8.77
CA PHE A 116 5.72 -1.99 -9.27
C PHE A 116 5.59 -0.95 -8.15
N SER A 117 5.27 0.28 -8.52
CA SER A 117 5.01 1.38 -7.59
C SER A 117 3.75 2.14 -7.98
N VAL A 118 3.12 2.76 -6.99
CA VAL A 118 1.98 3.67 -7.20
C VAL A 118 2.37 5.03 -6.64
N PRO A 119 2.50 6.05 -7.50
CA PRO A 119 2.92 7.37 -7.08
C PRO A 119 2.00 7.97 -6.01
N LYS A 120 2.59 8.54 -4.96
CA LYS A 120 1.91 9.27 -3.86
C LYS A 120 0.86 8.48 -3.07
N LEU A 121 0.61 7.21 -3.40
CA LEU A 121 -0.32 6.37 -2.65
C LEU A 121 0.23 5.99 -1.27
N GLY A 122 1.54 6.07 -1.08
CA GLY A 122 2.20 5.81 0.19
C GLY A 122 1.72 6.73 1.32
N LEU A 123 1.41 7.99 1.03
CA LEU A 123 0.88 8.93 2.02
C LEU A 123 -0.47 8.47 2.58
N LEU A 124 -1.35 7.97 1.71
CA LEU A 124 -2.63 7.40 2.12
C LEU A 124 -2.44 6.07 2.85
N ALA A 125 -1.54 5.23 2.33
CA ALA A 125 -1.21 3.95 2.94
C ALA A 125 -0.66 4.10 4.37
N ASP A 126 0.23 5.07 4.59
CA ASP A 126 0.78 5.39 5.92
C ASP A 126 -0.32 5.87 6.88
N ALA A 127 -1.15 6.80 6.44
CA ALA A 127 -2.27 7.30 7.23
C ALA A 127 -3.26 6.18 7.64
N LEU A 128 -3.48 5.18 6.77
CA LEU A 128 -4.39 4.06 7.03
C LEU A 128 -3.75 2.88 7.76
N SER A 129 -2.44 2.73 7.74
CA SER A 129 -1.74 1.57 8.31
C SER A 129 -1.69 1.58 9.83
N GLY A 130 -1.68 2.76 10.44
CA GLY A 130 -1.66 2.93 11.89
C GLY A 130 -2.96 2.47 12.57
N ARG A 131 -2.89 2.26 13.91
CA ARG A 131 -4.07 1.90 14.71
C ARG A 131 -5.23 2.90 14.55
N ARG A 132 -4.91 4.19 14.50
CA ARG A 132 -5.92 5.26 14.30
C ARG A 132 -6.57 5.17 12.92
N GLY A 133 -5.78 4.94 11.88
CA GLY A 133 -6.29 4.77 10.53
C GLY A 133 -7.24 3.56 10.44
N LYS A 134 -6.86 2.42 11.03
CA LYS A 134 -7.70 1.20 11.07
C LYS A 134 -9.06 1.45 11.75
N ILE A 135 -9.08 2.18 12.85
CA ILE A 135 -10.32 2.54 13.55
C ILE A 135 -11.15 3.50 12.69
N MET A 136 -10.52 4.48 12.07
CA MET A 136 -11.17 5.48 11.25
C MET A 136 -11.89 4.86 10.04
N TYR A 137 -11.20 4.04 9.23
CA TYR A 137 -11.86 3.44 8.08
C TYR A 137 -12.91 2.39 8.46
N ALA A 138 -12.70 1.64 9.57
CA ALA A 138 -13.75 0.74 10.08
C ALA A 138 -15.00 1.53 10.49
N GLY A 139 -14.82 2.66 11.16
CA GLY A 139 -15.93 3.57 11.51
C GLY A 139 -16.65 4.11 10.27
N ILE A 140 -15.92 4.52 9.25
CA ILE A 140 -16.51 5.00 7.98
C ILE A 140 -17.33 3.88 7.32
N ILE A 141 -16.81 2.64 7.26
CA ILE A 141 -17.56 1.50 6.71
C ILE A 141 -18.88 1.30 7.46
N ILE A 142 -18.83 1.29 8.80
CA ILE A 142 -20.02 1.12 9.64
C ILE A 142 -21.03 2.23 9.37
N ILE A 143 -20.57 3.49 9.28
CA ILE A 143 -21.45 4.64 8.98
C ILE A 143 -22.11 4.47 7.61
N LEU A 144 -21.36 4.09 6.57
CA LEU A 144 -21.90 3.88 5.22
C LEU A 144 -22.93 2.75 5.19
N LEU A 145 -22.68 1.64 5.90
CA LEU A 145 -23.64 0.54 6.03
C LEU A 145 -24.92 0.97 6.78
N LEU A 146 -24.78 1.75 7.86
CA LEU A 146 -25.91 2.33 8.57
C LEU A 146 -26.71 3.28 7.69
N LEU A 147 -26.06 4.12 6.89
CA LEU A 147 -26.75 5.00 5.95
C LEU A 147 -27.54 4.23 4.90
N LEU A 148 -27.00 3.13 4.35
CA LEU A 148 -27.77 2.25 3.46
C LEU A 148 -28.99 1.67 4.16
N PHE A 149 -28.82 1.15 5.37
CA PHE A 149 -29.91 0.55 6.15
C PHE A 149 -31.01 1.58 6.51
N LEU A 150 -30.61 2.77 6.98
CA LEU A 150 -31.55 3.85 7.30
C LEU A 150 -32.26 4.38 6.05
N GLY A 151 -31.54 4.48 4.93
CA GLY A 151 -32.13 4.83 3.64
C GLY A 151 -33.27 3.87 3.27
N ASP A 152 -33.03 2.56 3.39
CA ASP A 152 -34.07 1.57 3.14
C ASP A 152 -35.31 1.75 4.04
N MET A 153 -35.10 1.98 5.34
CA MET A 153 -36.21 2.21 6.29
C MET A 153 -37.03 3.44 5.94
N VAL A 154 -36.37 4.57 5.66
CA VAL A 154 -37.05 5.84 5.37
C VAL A 154 -37.84 5.75 4.06
N PHE A 155 -37.19 5.24 2.99
CA PHE A 155 -37.85 5.14 1.68
C PHE A 155 -38.91 4.04 1.59
N GLN A 156 -38.89 3.01 2.48
CA GLN A 156 -39.99 2.05 2.61
C GLN A 156 -41.21 2.64 3.33
N LYS A 157 -40.98 3.52 4.33
CA LYS A 157 -42.03 4.18 5.06
C LYS A 157 -42.84 5.11 4.15
N ASP A 158 -42.19 5.88 3.29
CA ASP A 158 -42.86 6.76 2.32
C ASP A 158 -43.77 5.99 1.36
N LYS A 159 -43.33 4.80 0.87
CA LYS A 159 -44.16 3.94 0.02
C LYS A 159 -45.42 3.40 0.70
N ARG A 160 -45.36 3.16 2.02
CA ARG A 160 -46.54 2.67 2.77
C ARG A 160 -47.57 3.77 2.98
N LEU A 161 -47.13 5.01 3.17
CA LEU A 161 -48.04 6.16 3.35
C LEU A 161 -48.75 6.52 2.04
N ASP A 162 -48.04 6.48 0.89
CA ASP A 162 -48.62 6.72 -0.44
C ASP A 162 -49.62 5.63 -0.88
N GLY A 163 -49.46 4.40 -0.37
CA GLY A 163 -50.36 3.27 -0.68
C GLY A 163 -51.64 3.19 0.13
N THR A 164 -51.80 4.02 1.17
CA THR A 164 -53.00 4.05 2.04
C THR A 164 -53.99 5.15 1.67
N GLU A 165 -53.66 6.01 0.68
CA GLU A 165 -54.55 7.09 0.19
C GLU A 165 -55.26 6.74 -1.14
N LYS A 166 -55.37 5.46 -1.52
CA LYS A 166 -56.11 5.02 -2.72
C LYS A 166 -57.24 4.09 -2.34
#